data_da9c0fde03e40ebd9d4ad7b565e34b22
#
_entry.id   da9c0fde03e40ebd9d4ad7b565e34b22
#
_cell.length_a   1.000
_cell.length_b   1.000
_cell.length_c   1.000
_cell.angle_alpha   90.00
_cell.angle_beta   90.00
_cell.angle_gamma   90.00
#
_symmetry.space_group_name_H-M   'P 1'
#
loop_
_entity.id
_entity.type
_entity.pdbx_description
1 polymer ?
#
loop_
_entity_poly.entity_id
_entity_poly.type
_entity_poly.pdbx_seq_one_letter_code
_entity_poly.pdbx_strand_id
1 'polypeptide(L)'
;AEIEAECKWVRSHLGPDVPLHFTAFHPDWKMTDIGPTPPATLMRARAIALRAGLNYVYTGNVHDESGGSTYCPSCGEALIVRDWYDIRGYHVTDAGACRGCGARIPGRFQKFGKPFGPRRIPVRLEAQRES
;
A
#
# COMPACT_ATOMS: atom_id res chain seq x y z
N ALA A 1 -9.47 -11.19 16.52
CA ALA A 1 -10.51 -10.35 17.12
C ALA A 1 -10.15 -8.85 17.05
N GLU A 2 -8.99 -8.41 17.54
CA GLU A 2 -8.61 -6.99 17.57
C GLU A 2 -8.46 -6.41 16.15
N ILE A 3 -7.73 -7.08 15.27
CA ILE A 3 -7.54 -6.64 13.87
C ILE A 3 -8.88 -6.54 13.14
N GLU A 4 -9.79 -7.47 13.38
CA GLU A 4 -11.10 -7.42 12.75
C GLU A 4 -11.92 -6.23 13.25
N ALA A 5 -11.89 -5.94 14.55
CA ALA A 5 -12.57 -4.77 15.13
C ALA A 5 -11.99 -3.45 14.60
N GLU A 6 -10.66 -3.35 14.50
CA GLU A 6 -9.97 -2.21 13.91
C GLU A 6 -10.36 -1.99 12.45
N CYS A 7 -10.35 -3.04 11.64
CA CYS A 7 -10.73 -2.96 10.23
C CYS A 7 -12.19 -2.54 10.03
N LYS A 8 -13.10 -3.03 10.87
CA LYS A 8 -14.50 -2.61 10.86
C LYS A 8 -14.64 -1.13 11.22
N TRP A 9 -13.89 -0.67 12.22
CA TRP A 9 -13.88 0.73 12.59
C TRP A 9 -13.35 1.63 11.46
N VAL A 10 -12.22 1.28 10.87
CA VAL A 10 -11.64 2.01 9.73
C VAL A 10 -12.64 2.10 8.58
N ARG A 11 -13.24 0.98 8.21
CA ARG A 11 -14.22 0.94 7.13
C ARG A 11 -15.45 1.83 7.39
N SER A 12 -15.98 1.79 8.60
CA SER A 12 -17.19 2.54 8.95
C SER A 12 -16.97 4.04 9.14
N HIS A 13 -15.76 4.46 9.58
CA HIS A 13 -15.47 5.86 9.88
C HIS A 13 -14.67 6.55 8.76
N LEU A 14 -13.80 5.82 8.06
CA LEU A 14 -12.94 6.39 7.01
C LEU A 14 -13.30 5.91 5.60
N GLY A 15 -14.11 4.86 5.49
CA GLY A 15 -14.53 4.28 4.24
C GLY A 15 -13.63 3.14 3.72
N PRO A 16 -14.08 2.43 2.66
CA PRO A 16 -13.37 1.26 2.13
C PRO A 16 -12.14 1.60 1.31
N ASP A 17 -11.97 2.85 0.89
CA ASP A 17 -10.92 3.27 -0.04
C ASP A 17 -9.67 3.83 0.65
N VAL A 18 -9.68 3.94 1.98
CA VAL A 18 -8.50 4.36 2.72
C VAL A 18 -7.45 3.24 2.74
N PRO A 19 -6.19 3.53 2.38
CA PRO A 19 -5.14 2.53 2.44
C PRO A 19 -4.81 2.12 3.87
N LEU A 20 -4.70 0.81 4.12
CA LEU A 20 -4.27 0.24 5.39
C LEU A 20 -2.98 -0.57 5.19
N HIS A 21 -1.99 -0.32 6.02
CA HIS A 21 -0.70 -0.99 5.96
C HIS A 21 -0.43 -1.77 7.25
N PHE A 22 -0.11 -3.05 7.12
CA PHE A 22 0.43 -3.88 8.19
C PHE A 22 1.94 -4.03 7.99
N THR A 23 2.71 -3.46 8.88
CA THR A 23 4.17 -3.43 8.75
C THR A 23 4.80 -4.35 9.81
N ALA A 24 5.74 -5.19 9.37
CA ALA A 24 6.48 -6.07 10.26
C ALA A 24 7.38 -5.28 11.20
N PHE A 25 7.37 -5.67 12.47
CA PHE A 25 8.40 -5.25 13.42
C PHE A 25 9.70 -5.97 13.08
N HIS A 26 10.81 -5.24 13.12
CA HIS A 26 12.15 -5.78 13.03
C HIS A 26 12.94 -5.33 14.26
N PRO A 27 13.59 -6.26 15.00
CA PRO A 27 14.40 -5.88 16.15
C PRO A 27 15.65 -5.13 15.70
N ASP A 28 15.82 -3.94 16.24
CA ASP A 28 16.91 -3.05 15.92
C ASP A 28 17.52 -2.43 17.18
N TRP A 29 18.82 -2.18 17.14
CA TRP A 29 19.59 -1.52 18.17
C TRP A 29 19.38 -2.20 19.54
N LYS A 30 18.78 -1.50 20.52
CA LYS A 30 18.54 -2.02 21.89
C LYS A 30 17.26 -2.85 22.04
N MET A 31 16.39 -2.89 21.04
CA MET A 31 15.12 -3.64 21.05
C MET A 31 15.30 -5.03 20.44
N THR A 32 16.07 -5.89 21.11
CA THR A 32 16.42 -7.23 20.61
C THR A 32 15.79 -8.37 21.42
N ASP A 33 14.94 -8.03 22.38
CA ASP A 33 14.25 -8.98 23.28
C ASP A 33 13.03 -9.65 22.61
N ILE A 34 12.50 -9.04 21.56
CA ILE A 34 11.36 -9.57 20.77
C ILE A 34 11.86 -9.85 19.35
N GLY A 35 11.54 -11.04 18.85
CA GLY A 35 11.86 -11.42 17.47
C GLY A 35 11.06 -10.65 16.41
N PRO A 36 11.46 -10.74 15.13
CA PRO A 36 10.76 -10.08 14.04
C PRO A 36 9.34 -10.64 13.84
N THR A 37 8.42 -9.81 13.36
CA THR A 37 7.07 -10.27 13.05
C THR A 37 7.11 -11.29 11.90
N PRO A 38 6.55 -12.50 12.07
CA PRO A 38 6.50 -13.49 10.99
C PRO A 38 5.68 -12.99 9.82
N PRO A 39 6.11 -13.20 8.55
CA PRO A 39 5.34 -12.81 7.36
C PRO A 39 3.91 -13.37 7.34
N ALA A 40 3.71 -14.60 7.80
CA ALA A 40 2.39 -15.23 7.91
C ALA A 40 1.40 -14.44 8.77
N THR A 41 1.87 -13.75 9.79
CA THR A 41 1.03 -12.88 10.64
C THR A 41 0.49 -11.70 9.84
N LEU A 42 1.32 -11.07 9.03
CA LEU A 42 0.91 -9.96 8.17
C LEU A 42 -0.05 -10.41 7.07
N MET A 43 0.22 -11.55 6.44
CA MET A 43 -0.67 -12.13 5.42
C MET A 43 -2.06 -12.42 5.99
N ARG A 44 -2.13 -12.96 7.20
CA ARG A 44 -3.38 -13.21 7.91
C ARG A 44 -4.11 -11.91 8.24
N ALA A 45 -3.41 -10.90 8.74
CA ALA A 45 -3.97 -9.58 9.02
C ALA A 45 -4.54 -8.93 7.76
N ARG A 46 -3.80 -9.00 6.66
CA ARG A 46 -4.26 -8.51 5.34
C ARG A 46 -5.53 -9.23 4.88
N ALA A 47 -5.58 -10.54 5.00
CA ALA A 47 -6.78 -11.32 4.63
C ALA A 47 -8.01 -10.92 5.46
N ILE A 48 -7.85 -10.67 6.76
CA ILE A 48 -8.92 -10.19 7.64
C ILE A 48 -9.42 -8.82 7.16
N ALA A 49 -8.52 -7.89 6.86
CA ALA A 49 -8.89 -6.56 6.40
C ALA A 49 -9.62 -6.56 5.06
N LEU A 50 -9.19 -7.38 4.10
CA LEU A 50 -9.87 -7.56 2.82
C LEU A 50 -11.30 -8.13 3.01
N ARG A 51 -11.45 -9.12 3.89
CA ARG A 51 -12.78 -9.66 4.23
C ARG A 51 -13.68 -8.65 4.94
N ALA A 52 -13.11 -7.73 5.70
CA ALA A 52 -13.86 -6.64 6.32
C ALA A 52 -14.35 -5.58 5.31
N GLY A 53 -13.92 -5.67 4.05
CA GLY A 53 -14.36 -4.81 2.96
C GLY A 53 -13.46 -3.60 2.70
N LEU A 54 -12.21 -3.62 3.17
CA LEU A 54 -11.21 -2.63 2.80
C LEU A 54 -10.60 -2.99 1.45
N ASN A 55 -10.50 -2.01 0.54
CA ASN A 55 -10.08 -2.24 -0.83
C ASN A 55 -8.56 -2.20 -1.02
N TYR A 56 -7.85 -1.41 -0.21
CA TYR A 56 -6.42 -1.16 -0.37
C TYR A 56 -5.65 -1.53 0.88
N VAL A 57 -5.24 -2.79 0.98
CA VAL A 57 -4.55 -3.35 2.14
C VAL A 57 -3.19 -3.89 1.73
N TYR A 58 -2.16 -3.43 2.42
CA TYR A 58 -0.77 -3.71 2.10
C TYR A 58 -0.03 -4.33 3.27
N THR A 59 0.97 -5.15 2.94
CA THR A 59 2.01 -5.58 3.87
C THR A 59 3.28 -4.77 3.63
N GLY A 60 4.01 -4.47 4.68
CA GLY A 60 5.25 -3.70 4.62
C GLY A 60 6.36 -4.30 5.47
N ASN A 61 7.59 -3.95 5.15
CA ASN A 61 8.81 -4.43 5.81
C ASN A 61 8.95 -5.96 5.77
N VAL A 62 8.37 -6.59 4.76
CA VAL A 62 8.51 -8.02 4.42
C VAL A 62 8.59 -8.16 2.91
N HIS A 63 9.21 -9.24 2.45
CA HIS A 63 9.26 -9.56 1.02
C HIS A 63 7.99 -10.30 0.61
N ASP A 64 6.97 -9.54 0.21
CA ASP A 64 5.65 -10.04 -0.20
C ASP A 64 5.13 -9.19 -1.36
N GLU A 65 5.39 -9.65 -2.59
CA GLU A 65 4.95 -8.95 -3.80
C GLU A 65 3.42 -8.85 -3.86
N SER A 66 2.73 -9.92 -3.50
CA SER A 66 1.27 -9.97 -3.49
C SER A 66 0.67 -8.95 -2.52
N GLY A 67 1.21 -8.86 -1.30
CA GLY A 67 0.77 -7.91 -0.27
C GLY A 67 1.25 -6.47 -0.52
N GLY A 68 2.32 -6.30 -1.30
CA GLY A 68 2.85 -4.98 -1.67
C GLY A 68 2.17 -4.35 -2.88
N SER A 69 1.38 -5.10 -3.63
CA SER A 69 0.76 -4.67 -4.90
C SER A 69 -0.63 -4.07 -4.69
N THR A 70 -1.05 -3.23 -5.63
CA THR A 70 -2.39 -2.62 -5.67
C THR A 70 -3.27 -3.37 -6.65
N TYR A 71 -4.49 -3.70 -6.23
CA TYR A 71 -5.47 -4.44 -7.02
C TYR A 71 -6.71 -3.59 -7.28
N CYS A 72 -7.35 -3.81 -8.43
CA CYS A 72 -8.62 -3.18 -8.74
C CYS A 72 -9.74 -3.73 -7.84
N PRO A 73 -10.47 -2.89 -7.11
CA PRO A 73 -11.55 -3.34 -6.24
C PRO A 73 -12.76 -3.88 -7.01
N SER A 74 -12.86 -3.56 -8.30
CA SER A 74 -13.96 -3.99 -9.16
C SER A 74 -13.70 -5.33 -9.86
N CYS A 75 -12.56 -5.49 -10.53
CA CYS A 75 -12.25 -6.70 -11.31
C CYS A 75 -11.15 -7.58 -10.70
N GLY A 76 -10.45 -7.13 -9.67
CA GLY A 76 -9.36 -7.88 -9.02
C GLY A 76 -8.03 -7.89 -9.77
N GLU A 77 -7.93 -7.21 -10.91
CA GLU A 77 -6.67 -7.13 -11.67
C GLU A 77 -5.57 -6.43 -10.88
N ALA A 78 -4.35 -6.93 -10.97
CA ALA A 78 -3.18 -6.28 -10.40
C ALA A 78 -2.85 -4.99 -11.17
N LEU A 79 -3.06 -3.85 -10.55
CA LEU A 79 -2.90 -2.54 -11.17
C LEU A 79 -1.48 -2.01 -11.07
N ILE A 80 -0.88 -2.11 -9.89
CA ILE A 80 0.49 -1.69 -9.64
C ILE A 80 1.18 -2.85 -8.93
N VAL A 81 2.03 -3.54 -9.66
CA VAL A 81 2.81 -4.67 -9.12
C VAL A 81 4.11 -4.12 -8.56
N ARG A 82 4.30 -4.30 -7.26
CA ARG A 82 5.48 -3.84 -6.54
C ARG A 82 6.27 -5.02 -5.99
N ASP A 83 7.58 -4.95 -6.22
CA ASP A 83 8.55 -5.78 -5.52
C ASP A 83 9.51 -4.83 -4.79
N TRP A 84 9.30 -4.64 -3.48
CA TRP A 84 9.98 -3.63 -2.68
C TRP A 84 9.81 -2.23 -3.27
N TYR A 85 10.87 -1.63 -3.81
CA TYR A 85 10.86 -0.31 -4.45
C TYR A 85 10.71 -0.36 -5.97
N ASP A 86 10.69 -1.56 -6.55
CA ASP A 86 10.56 -1.73 -7.99
C ASP A 86 9.11 -1.88 -8.40
N ILE A 87 8.70 -1.12 -9.40
CA ILE A 87 7.39 -1.27 -10.04
C ILE A 87 7.57 -2.18 -11.26
N ARG A 88 7.06 -3.40 -11.15
CA ARG A 88 7.15 -4.42 -12.20
C ARG A 88 5.98 -4.41 -13.17
N GLY A 89 4.86 -3.82 -12.79
CA GLY A 89 3.68 -3.70 -13.63
C GLY A 89 2.87 -2.46 -13.28
N TYR A 90 2.32 -1.81 -14.29
CA TYR A 90 1.51 -0.62 -14.12
C TYR A 90 0.35 -0.64 -15.12
N HIS A 91 -0.85 -0.95 -14.65
CA HIS A 91 -2.07 -1.13 -15.46
C HIS A 91 -3.15 -0.09 -15.10
N VAL A 92 -2.72 1.12 -14.78
CA VAL A 92 -3.60 2.25 -14.52
C VAL A 92 -3.44 3.26 -15.65
N THR A 93 -4.54 3.86 -16.09
CA THR A 93 -4.49 4.95 -17.07
C THR A 93 -3.96 6.23 -16.46
N ASP A 94 -3.52 7.18 -17.28
CA ASP A 94 -3.04 8.50 -16.80
C ASP A 94 -4.12 9.27 -16.02
N ALA A 95 -5.39 8.97 -16.28
CA ALA A 95 -6.54 9.52 -15.56
C ALA A 95 -6.89 8.77 -14.25
N GLY A 96 -6.19 7.69 -13.92
CA GLY A 96 -6.40 6.92 -12.70
C GLY A 96 -7.52 5.89 -12.78
N ALA A 97 -7.72 5.26 -13.92
CA ALA A 97 -8.68 4.18 -14.10
C ALA A 97 -7.99 2.84 -14.37
N CYS A 98 -8.63 1.74 -13.97
CA CYS A 98 -8.19 0.39 -14.31
C CYS A 98 -8.24 0.19 -15.83
N ARG A 99 -7.16 -0.28 -16.42
CA ARG A 99 -7.10 -0.55 -17.87
C ARG A 99 -7.99 -1.71 -18.29
N GLY A 100 -8.28 -2.64 -17.38
CA GLY A 100 -9.11 -3.81 -17.67
C GLY A 100 -10.60 -3.50 -17.66
N CYS A 101 -11.12 -2.87 -16.62
CA CYS A 101 -12.56 -2.65 -16.43
C CYS A 101 -13.00 -1.18 -16.43
N GLY A 102 -12.07 -0.23 -16.47
CA GLY A 102 -12.36 1.21 -16.45
C GLY A 102 -12.74 1.78 -15.07
N ALA A 103 -12.74 0.98 -14.02
CA ALA A 103 -13.07 1.44 -12.68
C ALA A 103 -12.09 2.53 -12.22
N ARG A 104 -12.63 3.59 -11.64
CA ARG A 104 -11.83 4.69 -11.13
C ARG A 104 -11.14 4.30 -9.82
N ILE A 105 -9.85 4.60 -9.74
CA ILE A 105 -9.02 4.30 -8.57
C ILE A 105 -8.80 5.60 -7.78
N PRO A 106 -9.08 5.63 -6.47
CA PRO A 106 -8.80 6.82 -5.65
C PRO A 106 -7.31 7.16 -5.65
N GLY A 107 -6.99 8.43 -5.83
CA GLY A 107 -5.61 8.90 -5.80
C GLY A 107 -5.33 10.02 -6.78
N ARG A 108 -4.06 10.40 -6.85
CA ARG A 108 -3.53 11.35 -7.83
C ARG A 108 -2.70 10.58 -8.86
N PHE A 109 -3.09 10.67 -10.10
CA PHE A 109 -2.47 9.96 -11.21
C PHE A 109 -2.01 10.94 -12.28
N GLN A 110 -0.84 10.67 -12.83
CA GLN A 110 -0.29 11.40 -13.96
C GLN A 110 0.72 10.52 -14.68
N LYS A 111 1.15 10.95 -15.85
CA LYS A 111 2.27 10.30 -16.53
C LYS A 111 3.55 10.63 -15.78
N PHE A 112 4.10 9.65 -15.09
CA PHE A 112 5.38 9.78 -14.41
C PHE A 112 6.52 9.45 -15.37
N GLY A 113 7.66 10.08 -15.15
CA GLY A 113 8.92 9.73 -15.82
C GLY A 113 9.48 8.39 -15.30
N LYS A 114 10.79 8.27 -15.27
CA LYS A 114 11.44 7.05 -14.78
C LYS A 114 11.31 6.93 -13.26
N PRO A 115 11.02 5.74 -12.73
CA PRO A 115 11.09 5.50 -11.29
C PRO A 115 12.54 5.71 -10.80
N PHE A 116 12.70 6.25 -9.61
CA PHE A 116 14.03 6.45 -9.02
C PHE A 116 14.44 5.32 -8.07
N GLY A 117 13.61 4.27 -7.91
CA GLY A 117 13.91 3.08 -7.10
C GLY A 117 14.20 3.39 -5.63
N PRO A 118 15.16 2.68 -4.99
CA PRO A 118 15.45 2.82 -3.57
C PRO A 118 16.32 4.06 -3.22
N ARG A 119 16.63 4.90 -4.17
CA ARG A 119 17.50 6.06 -3.94
C ARG A 119 16.81 7.12 -3.09
N ARG A 120 17.54 7.65 -2.12
CA ARG A 120 17.09 8.82 -1.36
C ARG A 120 17.33 10.08 -2.18
N ILE A 121 16.28 10.84 -2.44
CA ILE A 121 16.36 12.11 -3.16
C ILE A 121 16.08 13.22 -2.16
N PRO A 122 17.00 14.20 -1.98
CA PRO A 122 16.74 15.36 -1.13
C PRO A 122 15.55 16.16 -1.67
N VAL A 123 14.56 16.40 -0.83
CA VAL A 123 13.48 17.35 -1.13
C VAL A 123 13.90 18.72 -0.61
N ARG A 124 14.09 19.67 -1.50
CA ARG A 124 14.33 21.07 -1.13
C ARG A 124 12.99 21.78 -1.15
N LEU A 125 12.60 22.30 0.00
CA LEU A 125 11.49 23.24 0.10
C LEU A 125 12.02 24.58 -0.37
N GLU A 126 11.61 25.05 -1.53
CA GLU A 126 11.83 26.43 -1.92
C GLU A 126 10.95 27.30 -1.01
N ALA A 127 11.57 28.20 -0.27
CA ALA A 127 10.83 29.22 0.47
C ALA A 127 10.02 30.00 -0.56
N GLN A 128 8.69 30.00 -0.42
CA GLN A 128 7.85 30.92 -1.18
C GLN A 128 8.36 32.33 -0.86
N ARG A 129 8.95 32.97 -1.87
CA ARG A 129 9.21 34.40 -1.77
C ARG A 129 7.85 35.05 -1.76
N GLU A 130 7.46 35.55 -0.60
CA GLU A 130 6.35 36.49 -0.51
C GLU A 130 6.70 37.69 -1.39
N SER A 131 5.93 37.84 -2.46
CA SER A 131 5.98 39.01 -3.35
C SER A 131 5.07 40.10 -2.82
#